data_e27520cfb3cca7ca45d31425cdfeba32
#
_entry.id   e27520cfb3cca7ca45d31425cdfeba32
#
_cell.length_a   1.000
_cell.length_b   1.000
_cell.length_c   1.000
_cell.angle_alpha   90.00
_cell.angle_beta   90.00
_cell.angle_gamma   90.00
#
_symmetry.space_group_name_H-M   'P 1'
#
loop_
_entity.id
_entity.type
_entity.pdbx_description
1 polymer ?
#
loop_
_entity_poly.entity_id
_entity_poly.type
_entity_poly.pdbx_seq_one_letter_code
_entity_poly.pdbx_strand_id
1 'polypeptide(L)'
;VKILTNELLENNIVSDLSEIKAIGHRMVHGGEKYASSVLLTEDVITAVEELSDLAPLHNPANLVGVRAFKEVIPSAVAVGVFDTAFHQTMEEENFLYPVPYEWYKEYGVRKYGFHGTSHKYVSEKMASILGKEETKIITCHIGNGGSLAAVKNGKCIDTSMGFTPNAGIIMGSRSGDIDLSLIHISEPTRP
;
A
#
# COMPACT_ATOMS: atom_id res chain seq x y z
N VAL A 1 9.96 -11.28 -14.61
CA VAL A 1 9.02 -12.40 -14.69
C VAL A 1 9.73 -13.61 -15.25
N LYS A 2 10.30 -13.58 -16.48
CA LYS A 2 10.92 -14.74 -17.14
C LYS A 2 11.95 -15.51 -16.27
N ILE A 3 12.82 -14.79 -15.54
CA ILE A 3 13.79 -15.44 -14.63
C ILE A 3 13.05 -16.24 -13.55
N LEU A 4 12.06 -15.63 -12.91
CA LEU A 4 11.29 -16.30 -11.85
C LEU A 4 10.56 -17.53 -12.38
N THR A 5 9.91 -17.44 -13.54
CA THR A 5 9.18 -18.57 -14.12
C THR A 5 10.11 -19.70 -14.55
N ASN A 6 11.30 -19.40 -15.06
CA ASN A 6 12.32 -20.39 -15.35
C ASN A 6 12.79 -21.09 -14.06
N GLU A 7 13.08 -20.35 -13.00
CA GLU A 7 13.45 -20.92 -11.70
C GLU A 7 12.38 -21.89 -11.15
N LEU A 8 11.10 -21.56 -11.33
CA LEU A 8 10.02 -22.44 -10.89
C LEU A 8 10.02 -23.77 -11.65
N LEU A 9 10.29 -23.75 -12.96
CA LEU A 9 10.36 -24.94 -13.79
C LEU A 9 11.65 -25.74 -13.54
N GLU A 10 12.81 -25.07 -13.53
CA GLU A 10 14.13 -25.73 -13.38
C GLU A 10 14.28 -26.40 -12.01
N ASN A 11 13.68 -25.82 -10.95
CA ASN A 11 13.68 -26.41 -9.63
C ASN A 11 12.50 -27.38 -9.38
N ASN A 12 11.71 -27.69 -10.40
CA ASN A 12 10.56 -28.61 -10.33
C ASN A 12 9.52 -28.17 -9.24
N ILE A 13 9.37 -26.87 -9.02
CA ILE A 13 8.31 -26.32 -8.14
C ILE A 13 6.96 -26.48 -8.83
N VAL A 14 6.92 -26.28 -10.13
CA VAL A 14 5.80 -26.60 -11.03
C VAL A 14 6.34 -27.38 -12.23
N SER A 15 5.56 -28.30 -12.77
CA SER A 15 5.92 -29.01 -14.00
C SER A 15 5.53 -28.22 -15.25
N ASP A 16 4.51 -27.38 -15.15
CA ASP A 16 4.05 -26.48 -16.20
C ASP A 16 3.49 -25.19 -15.57
N LEU A 17 3.66 -24.03 -16.23
CA LEU A 17 3.19 -22.76 -15.74
C LEU A 17 1.66 -22.66 -15.60
N SER A 18 0.91 -23.52 -16.30
CA SER A 18 -0.55 -23.61 -16.15
C SER A 18 -1.02 -24.15 -14.80
N GLU A 19 -0.12 -24.73 -14.01
CA GLU A 19 -0.41 -25.13 -12.63
C GLU A 19 -0.60 -23.91 -11.73
N ILE A 20 -0.02 -22.75 -12.10
CA ILE A 20 -0.21 -21.48 -11.37
C ILE A 20 -1.61 -20.97 -11.67
N LYS A 21 -2.51 -21.05 -10.69
CA LYS A 21 -3.92 -20.67 -10.85
C LYS A 21 -4.18 -19.21 -10.53
N ALA A 22 -3.39 -18.60 -9.65
CA ALA A 22 -3.55 -17.21 -9.27
C ALA A 22 -2.21 -16.55 -8.94
N ILE A 23 -2.16 -15.23 -9.14
CA ILE A 23 -0.99 -14.40 -8.85
C ILE A 23 -1.47 -13.20 -8.00
N GLY A 24 -0.94 -13.08 -6.79
CA GLY A 24 -1.15 -11.92 -5.93
C GLY A 24 -0.17 -10.81 -6.31
N HIS A 25 -0.70 -9.64 -6.68
CA HIS A 25 0.07 -8.45 -6.97
C HIS A 25 -0.06 -7.44 -5.84
N ARG A 26 1.05 -7.09 -5.21
CA ARG A 26 1.06 -5.93 -4.32
C ARG A 26 0.89 -4.67 -5.14
N MET A 27 -0.13 -3.89 -4.79
CA MET A 27 -0.43 -2.57 -5.36
C MET A 27 -0.25 -1.54 -4.25
N VAL A 28 0.41 -0.42 -4.54
CA VAL A 28 0.70 0.55 -3.47
C VAL A 28 -0.53 1.39 -3.16
N HIS A 29 -1.19 1.98 -4.15
CA HIS A 29 -2.27 2.92 -3.91
C HIS A 29 -3.58 2.49 -4.57
N GLY A 30 -4.59 2.24 -3.75
CA GLY A 30 -5.95 1.88 -4.20
C GLY A 30 -6.95 3.02 -4.09
N GLY A 31 -6.51 4.23 -3.69
CA GLY A 31 -7.40 5.35 -3.40
C GLY A 31 -8.42 4.99 -2.32
N GLU A 32 -9.59 5.59 -2.38
CA GLU A 32 -10.75 5.21 -1.57
C GLU A 32 -11.57 4.09 -2.21
N LYS A 33 -11.26 3.78 -3.49
CA LYS A 33 -12.03 2.84 -4.30
C LYS A 33 -11.81 1.38 -3.90
N TYR A 34 -10.61 1.04 -3.40
CA TYR A 34 -10.24 -0.34 -3.11
C TYR A 34 -9.93 -0.54 -1.64
N ALA A 35 -10.94 -0.95 -0.87
CA ALA A 35 -10.85 -1.27 0.56
C ALA A 35 -10.54 -2.76 0.84
N SER A 36 -10.37 -3.57 -0.22
CA SER A 36 -10.05 -5.00 -0.13
C SER A 36 -9.28 -5.45 -1.35
N SER A 37 -8.82 -6.71 -1.34
CA SER A 37 -8.25 -7.35 -2.53
C SER A 37 -9.30 -7.50 -3.62
N VAL A 38 -8.92 -7.27 -4.88
CA VAL A 38 -9.81 -7.35 -6.05
C VAL A 38 -9.16 -8.10 -7.20
N LEU A 39 -9.99 -8.64 -8.09
CA LEU A 39 -9.51 -9.18 -9.38
C LEU A 39 -9.03 -8.02 -10.26
N LEU A 40 -7.84 -8.15 -10.83
CA LEU A 40 -7.27 -7.15 -11.72
C LEU A 40 -7.84 -7.29 -13.14
N THR A 41 -9.11 -6.88 -13.29
CA THR A 41 -9.75 -6.70 -14.59
C THR A 41 -9.18 -5.48 -15.31
N GLU A 42 -9.48 -5.30 -16.61
CA GLU A 42 -9.02 -4.12 -17.34
C GLU A 42 -9.56 -2.81 -16.70
N ASP A 43 -10.80 -2.81 -16.22
CA ASP A 43 -11.39 -1.64 -15.54
C ASP A 43 -10.62 -1.29 -14.24
N VAL A 44 -10.19 -2.31 -13.49
CA VAL A 44 -9.39 -2.10 -12.27
C VAL A 44 -8.00 -1.60 -12.64
N ILE A 45 -7.38 -2.14 -13.69
CA ILE A 45 -6.07 -1.70 -14.18
C ILE A 45 -6.14 -0.23 -14.60
N THR A 46 -7.16 0.15 -15.37
CA THR A 46 -7.40 1.54 -15.78
C THR A 46 -7.58 2.47 -14.57
N ALA A 47 -8.41 2.07 -13.60
CA ALA A 47 -8.59 2.85 -12.38
C ALA A 47 -7.31 3.01 -11.55
N VAL A 48 -6.43 2.00 -11.52
CA VAL A 48 -5.12 2.12 -10.86
C VAL A 48 -4.16 3.01 -11.64
N GLU A 49 -4.27 3.05 -12.98
CA GLU A 49 -3.53 4.00 -13.82
C GLU A 49 -3.92 5.44 -13.50
N GLU A 50 -5.24 5.72 -13.37
CA GLU A 50 -5.76 7.04 -12.98
C GLU A 50 -5.27 7.48 -11.60
N LEU A 51 -5.07 6.52 -10.68
CA LEU A 51 -4.52 6.78 -9.34
C LEU A 51 -2.98 6.97 -9.33
N SER A 52 -2.32 6.90 -10.50
CA SER A 52 -0.86 7.03 -10.56
C SER A 52 -0.36 8.42 -10.15
N ASP A 53 -1.18 9.45 -10.24
CA ASP A 53 -0.85 10.79 -9.75
C ASP A 53 -0.66 10.82 -8.22
N LEU A 54 -1.34 9.94 -7.49
CA LEU A 54 -1.18 9.76 -6.04
C LEU A 54 0.04 8.90 -5.67
N ALA A 55 0.52 8.07 -6.58
CA ALA A 55 1.66 7.18 -6.38
C ALA A 55 2.51 7.02 -7.67
N PRO A 56 3.11 8.11 -8.18
CA PRO A 56 3.74 8.13 -9.52
C PRO A 56 4.95 7.21 -9.64
N LEU A 57 5.63 6.93 -8.54
CA LEU A 57 6.80 6.02 -8.52
C LEU A 57 6.41 4.55 -8.37
N HIS A 58 5.17 4.25 -7.95
CA HIS A 58 4.77 2.90 -7.54
C HIS A 58 3.71 2.29 -8.46
N ASN A 59 2.55 2.95 -8.64
CA ASN A 59 1.44 2.38 -9.41
C ASN A 59 1.84 2.01 -10.84
N PRO A 60 2.54 2.86 -11.62
CA PRO A 60 2.99 2.48 -12.95
C PRO A 60 3.89 1.24 -12.95
N ALA A 61 4.83 1.16 -12.01
CA ALA A 61 5.73 0.00 -11.88
C ALA A 61 4.97 -1.27 -11.48
N ASN A 62 3.97 -1.16 -10.60
CA ASN A 62 3.10 -2.28 -10.24
C ASN A 62 2.34 -2.82 -11.47
N LEU A 63 1.79 -1.92 -12.29
CA LEU A 63 1.05 -2.31 -13.50
C LEU A 63 1.94 -2.96 -14.57
N VAL A 64 3.20 -2.53 -14.70
CA VAL A 64 4.18 -3.23 -15.54
C VAL A 64 4.34 -4.69 -15.09
N GLY A 65 4.44 -4.93 -13.78
CA GLY A 65 4.49 -6.28 -13.22
C GLY A 65 3.24 -7.09 -13.54
N VAL A 66 2.05 -6.51 -13.37
CA VAL A 66 0.76 -7.17 -13.68
C VAL A 66 0.71 -7.58 -15.17
N ARG A 67 1.00 -6.65 -16.08
CA ARG A 67 0.99 -6.91 -17.52
C ARG A 67 1.99 -7.97 -17.93
N ALA A 68 3.20 -7.93 -17.36
CA ALA A 68 4.24 -8.91 -17.66
C ALA A 68 3.86 -10.33 -17.20
N PHE A 69 3.18 -10.49 -16.06
CA PHE A 69 2.67 -11.81 -15.65
C PHE A 69 1.48 -12.26 -16.49
N LYS A 70 0.60 -11.36 -16.87
CA LYS A 70 -0.54 -11.66 -17.74
C LYS A 70 -0.09 -12.16 -19.14
N GLU A 71 1.04 -11.62 -19.64
CA GLU A 71 1.65 -12.08 -20.90
C GLU A 71 2.24 -13.50 -20.77
N VAL A 72 2.92 -13.79 -19.65
CA VAL A 72 3.66 -15.05 -19.47
C VAL A 72 2.76 -16.18 -18.97
N ILE A 73 1.77 -15.87 -18.12
CA ILE A 73 0.83 -16.86 -17.54
C ILE A 73 -0.61 -16.35 -17.69
N PRO A 74 -1.14 -16.29 -18.92
CA PRO A 74 -2.45 -15.69 -19.19
C PRO A 74 -3.62 -16.44 -18.56
N SER A 75 -3.42 -17.70 -18.16
CA SER A 75 -4.43 -18.53 -17.50
C SER A 75 -4.57 -18.24 -16.01
N ALA A 76 -3.58 -17.59 -15.39
CA ALA A 76 -3.61 -17.30 -13.97
C ALA A 76 -4.51 -16.08 -13.66
N VAL A 77 -5.30 -16.20 -12.60
CA VAL A 77 -6.11 -15.11 -12.10
C VAL A 77 -5.22 -14.08 -11.39
N ALA A 78 -5.23 -12.82 -11.85
CA ALA A 78 -4.48 -11.74 -11.21
C ALA A 78 -5.32 -11.07 -10.12
N VAL A 79 -4.78 -10.96 -8.91
CA VAL A 79 -5.42 -10.35 -7.73
C VAL A 79 -4.58 -9.18 -7.24
N GLY A 80 -5.16 -7.98 -7.17
CA GLY A 80 -4.53 -6.80 -6.58
C GLY A 80 -4.76 -6.74 -5.07
N VAL A 81 -3.68 -6.54 -4.31
CA VAL A 81 -3.69 -6.36 -2.86
C VAL A 81 -3.10 -4.99 -2.55
N PHE A 82 -3.93 -4.06 -2.05
CA PHE A 82 -3.56 -2.66 -1.91
C PHE A 82 -3.00 -2.35 -0.53
N ASP A 83 -1.87 -1.63 -0.49
CA ASP A 83 -1.25 -1.19 0.78
C ASP A 83 -2.16 -0.24 1.57
N THR A 84 -3.01 0.52 0.88
CA THR A 84 -3.94 1.48 1.50
C THR A 84 -5.23 0.85 2.02
N ALA A 85 -5.56 -0.38 1.60
CA ALA A 85 -6.87 -0.99 1.85
C ALA A 85 -7.19 -1.18 3.34
N PHE A 86 -6.22 -1.64 4.13
CA PHE A 86 -6.41 -1.88 5.57
C PHE A 86 -6.74 -0.59 6.34
N HIS A 87 -6.25 0.54 5.87
CA HIS A 87 -6.43 1.84 6.49
C HIS A 87 -7.76 2.52 6.15
N GLN A 88 -8.57 1.94 5.26
CA GLN A 88 -9.89 2.47 4.89
C GLN A 88 -10.93 2.39 6.02
N THR A 89 -10.58 1.77 7.15
CA THR A 89 -11.42 1.73 8.35
C THR A 89 -11.23 2.93 9.28
N MET A 90 -10.31 3.86 8.94
CA MET A 90 -10.15 5.10 9.69
C MET A 90 -11.37 5.99 9.54
N GLU A 91 -11.81 6.58 10.65
CA GLU A 91 -12.89 7.55 10.67
C GLU A 91 -12.43 8.91 10.09
N GLU A 92 -13.38 9.73 9.66
CA GLU A 92 -13.11 11.01 8.97
C GLU A 92 -12.20 11.93 9.80
N GLU A 93 -12.40 12.02 11.10
CA GLU A 93 -11.59 12.78 12.04
C GLU A 93 -10.12 12.35 12.11
N ASN A 94 -9.81 11.10 11.71
CA ASN A 94 -8.45 10.55 11.72
C ASN A 94 -7.76 10.64 10.36
N PHE A 95 -8.52 10.69 9.27
CA PHE A 95 -7.92 10.76 7.94
C PHE A 95 -7.89 12.15 7.31
N LEU A 96 -8.72 13.10 7.75
CA LEU A 96 -8.70 14.46 7.22
C LEU A 96 -7.50 15.25 7.73
N TYR A 97 -6.96 16.07 6.84
CA TYR A 97 -5.99 17.10 7.20
C TYR A 97 -6.71 18.42 7.56
N PRO A 98 -6.12 19.24 8.44
CA PRO A 98 -6.65 20.57 8.78
C PRO A 98 -6.35 21.60 7.67
N VAL A 99 -6.87 21.31 6.48
CA VAL A 99 -6.78 22.14 5.26
C VAL A 99 -8.19 22.34 4.71
N PRO A 100 -8.42 23.23 3.73
CA PRO A 100 -9.75 23.39 3.15
C PRO A 100 -10.36 22.05 2.72
N TYR A 101 -11.61 21.81 3.12
CA TYR A 101 -12.30 20.52 2.89
C TYR A 101 -12.46 20.18 1.41
N GLU A 102 -12.48 21.21 0.56
CA GLU A 102 -12.50 21.09 -0.90
C GLU A 102 -11.31 20.31 -1.42
N TRP A 103 -10.16 20.39 -0.77
CA TRP A 103 -8.98 19.61 -1.17
C TRP A 103 -9.18 18.11 -1.04
N TYR A 104 -9.92 17.71 -0.01
CA TYR A 104 -10.33 16.31 0.10
C TYR A 104 -11.34 15.95 -1.01
N LYS A 105 -12.36 16.77 -1.22
CA LYS A 105 -13.43 16.48 -2.17
C LYS A 105 -12.98 16.47 -3.63
N GLU A 106 -12.11 17.40 -4.01
CA GLU A 106 -11.71 17.60 -5.39
C GLU A 106 -10.43 16.83 -5.76
N TYR A 107 -9.50 16.70 -4.82
CA TYR A 107 -8.16 16.14 -5.07
C TYR A 107 -7.85 14.89 -4.23
N GLY A 108 -8.77 14.43 -3.42
CA GLY A 108 -8.57 13.25 -2.56
C GLY A 108 -7.48 13.45 -1.50
N VAL A 109 -7.26 14.71 -1.04
CA VAL A 109 -6.23 15.03 -0.05
C VAL A 109 -6.67 14.55 1.33
N ARG A 110 -6.18 13.39 1.70
CA ARG A 110 -6.43 12.73 3.00
C ARG A 110 -5.25 11.84 3.39
N LYS A 111 -5.23 11.40 4.64
CA LYS A 111 -4.35 10.31 5.08
C LYS A 111 -4.85 8.99 4.51
N TYR A 112 -4.03 8.31 3.72
CA TYR A 112 -4.31 6.97 3.21
C TYR A 112 -3.63 5.88 4.05
N GLY A 113 -2.38 6.10 4.44
CA GLY A 113 -1.56 5.08 5.07
C GLY A 113 -1.09 4.01 4.08
N PHE A 114 -0.03 3.31 4.45
CA PHE A 114 0.61 2.29 3.60
C PHE A 114 1.07 1.12 4.46
N HIS A 115 1.66 0.08 3.84
CA HIS A 115 2.02 -1.17 4.49
C HIS A 115 0.82 -1.91 5.10
N GLY A 116 -0.39 -1.63 4.63
CA GLY A 116 -1.63 -2.13 5.22
C GLY A 116 -1.70 -3.65 5.31
N THR A 117 -1.19 -4.37 4.29
CA THR A 117 -1.11 -5.84 4.31
C THR A 117 -0.26 -6.33 5.47
N SER A 118 0.86 -5.68 5.76
CA SER A 118 1.74 -6.02 6.89
C SER A 118 1.06 -5.72 8.22
N HIS A 119 0.49 -4.54 8.39
CA HIS A 119 -0.22 -4.14 9.61
C HIS A 119 -1.41 -5.06 9.91
N LYS A 120 -2.19 -5.41 8.88
CA LYS A 120 -3.29 -6.37 8.98
C LYS A 120 -2.80 -7.72 9.48
N TYR A 121 -1.83 -8.31 8.78
CA TYR A 121 -1.30 -9.63 9.12
C TYR A 121 -0.73 -9.69 10.54
N VAL A 122 0.10 -8.71 10.92
CA VAL A 122 0.74 -8.68 12.24
C VAL A 122 -0.30 -8.50 13.35
N SER A 123 -1.31 -7.65 13.15
CA SER A 123 -2.37 -7.44 14.14
C SER A 123 -3.27 -8.65 14.31
N GLU A 124 -3.68 -9.31 13.21
CA GLU A 124 -4.45 -10.56 13.23
C GLU A 124 -3.66 -11.68 13.91
N LYS A 125 -2.37 -11.82 13.57
CA LYS A 125 -1.49 -12.81 14.18
C LYS A 125 -1.33 -12.58 15.68
N MET A 126 -1.16 -11.33 16.11
CA MET A 126 -1.05 -10.99 17.52
C MET A 126 -2.36 -11.26 18.29
N ALA A 127 -3.50 -10.89 17.72
CA ALA A 127 -4.81 -11.20 18.32
C ALA A 127 -5.00 -12.71 18.51
N SER A 128 -4.60 -13.51 17.51
CA SER A 128 -4.61 -14.98 17.60
C SER A 128 -3.70 -15.51 18.71
N ILE A 129 -2.48 -14.95 18.86
CA ILE A 129 -1.55 -15.35 19.94
C ILE A 129 -2.12 -15.00 21.32
N LEU A 130 -2.78 -13.86 21.44
CA LEU A 130 -3.41 -13.41 22.68
C LEU A 130 -4.70 -14.19 23.01
N GLY A 131 -5.28 -14.89 22.03
CA GLY A 131 -6.56 -15.58 22.16
C GLY A 131 -7.72 -14.61 22.47
N LYS A 132 -7.68 -13.39 21.94
CA LYS A 132 -8.65 -12.32 22.21
C LYS A 132 -9.18 -11.73 20.91
N GLU A 133 -10.48 -11.54 20.84
CA GLU A 133 -11.13 -10.78 19.75
C GLU A 133 -11.07 -9.28 20.01
N GLU A 134 -11.26 -8.85 21.25
CA GLU A 134 -11.14 -7.45 21.65
C GLU A 134 -9.69 -7.11 21.97
N THR A 135 -9.06 -6.38 21.07
CA THR A 135 -7.66 -6.00 21.17
C THR A 135 -7.45 -4.52 20.83
N LYS A 136 -6.42 -3.94 21.46
CA LYS A 136 -5.83 -2.67 21.07
C LYS A 136 -4.33 -2.92 20.86
N ILE A 137 -3.90 -2.81 19.63
CA ILE A 137 -2.54 -3.21 19.21
C ILE A 137 -1.91 -2.03 18.45
N ILE A 138 -0.67 -1.73 18.76
CA ILE A 138 0.18 -0.89 17.90
C ILE A 138 1.09 -1.83 17.12
N THR A 139 1.00 -1.77 15.80
CA THR A 139 1.87 -2.53 14.92
C THR A 139 2.96 -1.63 14.35
N CYS A 140 4.17 -2.19 14.23
CA CYS A 140 5.34 -1.49 13.71
C CYS A 140 5.83 -2.27 12.48
N HIS A 141 5.79 -1.63 11.32
CA HIS A 141 6.46 -2.10 10.12
C HIS A 141 7.75 -1.31 9.96
N ILE A 142 8.89 -1.93 10.25
CA ILE A 142 10.21 -1.28 10.25
C ILE A 142 11.09 -1.97 9.23
N GLY A 143 11.19 -1.37 8.06
CA GLY A 143 12.04 -1.78 6.95
C GLY A 143 12.79 -0.56 6.39
N ASN A 144 13.09 -0.56 5.10
CA ASN A 144 13.58 0.64 4.40
C ASN A 144 12.52 1.77 4.43
N GLY A 145 11.24 1.42 4.23
CA GLY A 145 10.10 2.23 4.66
C GLY A 145 9.68 1.84 6.06
N GLY A 146 9.19 2.79 6.86
CA GLY A 146 8.72 2.55 8.21
C GLY A 146 7.36 3.18 8.47
N SER A 147 6.48 2.46 9.17
CA SER A 147 5.20 2.99 9.63
C SER A 147 4.72 2.31 10.90
N LEU A 148 3.88 3.03 11.63
CA LEU A 148 3.14 2.55 12.79
C LEU A 148 1.66 2.56 12.44
N ALA A 149 0.89 1.63 13.01
CA ALA A 149 -0.56 1.68 12.94
C ALA A 149 -1.19 1.31 14.29
N ALA A 150 -2.20 2.08 14.68
CA ALA A 150 -3.06 1.80 15.81
C ALA A 150 -4.24 0.93 15.32
N VAL A 151 -4.36 -0.26 15.87
CA VAL A 151 -5.38 -1.24 15.47
C VAL A 151 -6.26 -1.57 16.66
N LYS A 152 -7.57 -1.43 16.50
CA LYS A 152 -8.58 -1.81 17.49
C LYS A 152 -9.51 -2.85 16.90
N ASN A 153 -9.57 -4.03 17.50
CA ASN A 153 -10.46 -5.12 17.10
C ASN A 153 -10.33 -5.45 15.59
N GLY A 154 -9.08 -5.53 15.10
CA GLY A 154 -8.78 -5.84 13.70
C GLY A 154 -8.99 -4.68 12.71
N LYS A 155 -9.39 -3.49 13.16
CA LYS A 155 -9.58 -2.29 12.33
C LYS A 155 -8.49 -1.27 12.58
N CYS A 156 -7.94 -0.70 11.53
CA CYS A 156 -7.02 0.43 11.64
C CYS A 156 -7.79 1.67 12.12
N ILE A 157 -7.31 2.29 13.20
CA ILE A 157 -7.86 3.52 13.75
C ILE A 157 -7.04 4.72 13.28
N ASP A 158 -5.72 4.55 13.23
CA ASP A 158 -4.79 5.58 12.76
C ASP A 158 -3.48 4.95 12.30
N THR A 159 -2.73 5.69 11.49
CA THR A 159 -1.41 5.25 11.00
C THR A 159 -0.48 6.44 10.82
N SER A 160 0.82 6.20 10.91
CA SER A 160 1.82 7.26 10.85
C SER A 160 2.09 7.80 9.43
N MET A 161 1.97 6.98 8.39
CA MET A 161 2.06 7.47 7.01
C MET A 161 0.80 8.22 6.63
N GLY A 162 0.94 9.24 5.79
CA GLY A 162 -0.12 10.18 5.46
C GLY A 162 -0.68 10.03 4.06
N PHE A 163 -0.80 11.16 3.36
CA PHE A 163 -1.20 11.26 1.96
C PHE A 163 -0.24 10.49 1.04
N THR A 164 1.05 10.56 1.35
CA THR A 164 2.12 9.80 0.70
C THR A 164 2.89 8.96 1.72
N PRO A 165 3.68 7.96 1.29
CA PRO A 165 4.50 7.15 2.21
C PRO A 165 5.75 7.89 2.71
N ASN A 166 5.71 9.22 2.78
CA ASN A 166 6.82 10.07 3.19
C ASN A 166 6.64 10.63 4.61
N ALA A 167 5.38 10.73 5.07
CA ALA A 167 5.03 11.23 6.39
C ALA A 167 5.30 10.21 7.51
N GLY A 168 5.26 10.67 8.74
CA GLY A 168 5.35 9.87 9.95
C GLY A 168 6.76 9.75 10.50
N ILE A 169 7.16 8.54 10.85
CA ILE A 169 8.46 8.27 11.50
C ILE A 169 9.63 8.38 10.52
N ILE A 170 10.82 8.61 11.06
CA ILE A 170 12.08 8.55 10.29
C ILE A 170 12.28 7.16 9.71
N MET A 171 12.77 7.10 8.47
CA MET A 171 12.95 5.87 7.69
C MET A 171 14.38 5.79 7.14
N GLY A 172 14.70 4.71 6.43
CA GLY A 172 16.05 4.52 5.86
C GLY A 172 16.48 5.59 4.85
N SER A 173 15.52 6.10 4.04
CA SER A 173 15.80 7.10 2.99
C SER A 173 14.80 8.26 2.95
N ARG A 174 13.91 8.36 3.95
CA ARG A 174 12.87 9.37 4.08
C ARG A 174 12.88 9.95 5.49
N SER A 175 12.73 11.26 5.60
CA SER A 175 12.80 11.97 6.89
C SER A 175 11.64 11.64 7.83
N GLY A 176 10.49 11.22 7.32
CA GLY A 176 9.25 11.32 8.06
C GLY A 176 8.73 12.76 8.07
N ASP A 177 7.96 13.11 9.10
CA ASP A 177 7.42 14.46 9.26
C ASP A 177 8.55 15.46 9.50
N ILE A 178 8.52 16.55 8.73
CA ILE A 178 9.42 17.69 8.90
C ILE A 178 8.62 18.99 8.80
N ASP A 179 9.10 20.01 9.48
CA ASP A 179 8.56 21.35 9.35
C ASP A 179 8.91 21.93 7.97
N LEU A 180 7.91 22.40 7.23
CA LEU A 180 8.09 22.99 5.91
C LEU A 180 9.00 24.23 5.91
N SER A 181 9.14 24.92 7.03
CA SER A 181 10.06 26.06 7.16
C SER A 181 11.52 25.71 6.95
N LEU A 182 11.88 24.41 7.10
CA LEU A 182 13.23 23.91 6.83
C LEU A 182 13.64 24.06 5.35
N ILE A 183 12.68 24.22 4.43
CA ILE A 183 12.97 24.45 3.02
C ILE A 183 13.79 25.74 2.81
N HIS A 184 13.56 26.77 3.64
CA HIS A 184 14.31 28.02 3.60
C HIS A 184 15.77 27.88 4.04
N ILE A 185 16.10 26.82 4.79
CA ILE A 185 17.46 26.50 5.23
C ILE A 185 18.16 25.68 4.16
N SER A 186 17.45 24.75 3.53
CA SER A 186 18.02 23.84 2.52
C SER A 186 18.14 24.47 1.13
N GLU A 187 17.32 25.46 0.80
CA GLU A 187 17.47 26.26 -0.41
C GLU A 187 18.30 27.53 -0.12
N PRO A 188 19.56 27.58 -0.58
CA PRO A 188 20.32 28.82 -0.52
C PRO A 188 19.53 29.88 -1.31
N THR A 189 19.27 31.02 -0.67
CA THR A 189 18.66 32.18 -1.32
C THR A 189 19.31 32.38 -2.68
N ARG A 190 18.52 32.25 -3.75
CA ARG A 190 18.99 32.62 -5.08
C ARG A 190 19.41 34.09 -5.04
N PRO A 191 20.62 34.41 -5.46
CA PRO A 191 21.07 35.80 -5.56
C PRO A 191 20.20 36.57 -6.54
#